data_cb3eeb1e8f99df73dfcf4bde9dfbb9d9
#
_entry.id   cb3eeb1e8f99df73dfcf4bde9dfbb9d9
#
_cell.length_a   1.000
_cell.length_b   1.000
_cell.length_c   1.000
_cell.angle_alpha   90.00
_cell.angle_beta   90.00
_cell.angle_gamma   90.00
#
_symmetry.space_group_name_H-M   'P 1'
#
loop_
_entity.id
_entity.type
_entity.pdbx_description
1 polymer ?
#
loop_
_entity_poly.entity_id
_entity_poly.type
_entity_poly.pdbx_seq_one_letter_code
_entity_poly.pdbx_strand_id
1 'polypeptide(L)'
;MGTRIATCTRKTKETDITITMNLDGSGKTNIHTGIGFLDHMLEGFARHGLFDLDVQVVGDLEVDTHHTVEDIGIVLGQVIAKALAEKKGIKRYGSFLLPMDEILVLCAIDLSGRPYLNYKAD
;
A
#
# COMPACT_ATOMS: atom_id res chain seq x y z
N MET A 1 -16.95 -2.61 18.18
CA MET A 1 -16.38 -2.85 16.84
C MET A 1 -14.92 -3.25 16.97
N GLY A 2 -14.52 -4.30 16.28
CA GLY A 2 -13.12 -4.69 16.23
C GLY A 2 -12.30 -3.70 15.41
N THR A 3 -11.01 -3.61 15.70
CA THR A 3 -10.07 -2.86 14.88
C THR A 3 -9.81 -3.60 13.56
N ARG A 4 -9.63 -2.84 12.48
CA ARG A 4 -9.36 -3.39 11.15
C ARG A 4 -7.85 -3.44 10.94
N ILE A 5 -7.23 -4.44 11.57
CA ILE A 5 -5.79 -4.69 11.49
C ILE A 5 -5.56 -6.02 10.76
N ALA A 6 -4.60 -6.03 9.86
CA ALA A 6 -4.18 -7.26 9.18
C ALA A 6 -2.67 -7.30 8.99
N THR A 7 -2.14 -8.51 8.93
CA THR A 7 -0.74 -8.78 8.61
C THR A 7 -0.69 -9.82 7.51
N CYS A 8 0.11 -9.57 6.50
CA CYS A 8 0.42 -10.52 5.44
C CYS A 8 1.92 -10.62 5.23
N THR A 9 2.35 -11.82 4.85
CA THR A 9 3.75 -12.11 4.56
C THR A 9 3.88 -12.73 3.17
N ARG A 10 5.03 -12.51 2.54
CA ARG A 10 5.39 -13.16 1.30
C ARG A 10 6.89 -13.42 1.30
N LYS A 11 7.27 -14.67 1.11
CA LYS A 11 8.66 -15.05 1.00
C LYS A 11 8.87 -15.81 -0.28
N THR A 12 9.74 -15.29 -1.12
CA THR A 12 10.18 -15.92 -2.36
C THR A 12 11.70 -16.07 -2.34
N LYS A 13 12.31 -16.48 -3.45
CA LYS A 13 13.77 -16.49 -3.58
C LYS A 13 14.33 -15.08 -3.66
N GLU A 14 13.53 -14.12 -4.10
CA GLU A 14 13.94 -12.73 -4.34
C GLU A 14 13.59 -11.79 -3.21
N THR A 15 12.51 -12.07 -2.46
CA THR A 15 12.01 -11.14 -1.43
C THR A 15 11.53 -11.85 -0.18
N ASP A 16 11.60 -11.14 0.94
CA ASP A 16 11.00 -11.51 2.21
C ASP A 16 10.28 -10.29 2.78
N ILE A 17 8.95 -10.34 2.81
CA ILE A 17 8.10 -9.19 3.08
C ILE A 17 7.11 -9.51 4.19
N THR A 18 6.99 -8.59 5.14
CA THR A 18 5.92 -8.59 6.15
C THR A 18 5.32 -7.19 6.22
N ILE A 19 4.02 -7.09 6.01
CA ILE A 19 3.27 -5.83 6.10
C ILE A 19 2.14 -5.99 7.10
N THR A 20 2.07 -5.06 8.04
CA THR A 20 0.96 -4.93 8.99
C THR A 20 0.32 -3.56 8.80
N MET A 21 -0.99 -3.54 8.69
CA MET A 21 -1.75 -2.30 8.46
C MET A 21 -2.96 -2.24 9.37
N ASN A 22 -3.13 -1.09 10.03
CA ASN A 22 -4.35 -0.76 10.76
C ASN A 22 -5.08 0.35 10.01
N LEU A 23 -6.26 0.04 9.48
CA LEU A 23 -7.07 1.02 8.76
C LEU A 23 -7.64 2.09 9.69
N ASP A 24 -7.78 1.79 10.99
CA ASP A 24 -8.29 2.71 12.01
C ASP A 24 -7.14 3.31 12.84
N GLY A 25 -6.03 3.58 12.18
CA GLY A 25 -4.82 4.11 12.81
C GLY A 25 -4.81 5.62 12.97
N SER A 26 -3.62 6.16 13.19
CA SER A 26 -3.37 7.59 13.37
C SER A 26 -2.27 8.14 12.47
N GLY A 27 -1.77 7.34 11.54
CA GLY A 27 -0.69 7.71 10.64
C GLY A 27 0.70 7.32 11.15
N LYS A 28 0.80 6.36 12.05
CA LYS A 28 2.08 5.84 12.55
C LYS A 28 2.72 4.96 11.50
N THR A 29 4.00 5.15 11.24
CA THR A 29 4.72 4.40 10.23
C THR A 29 6.01 3.79 10.76
N ASN A 30 6.34 2.61 10.26
CA ASN A 30 7.61 1.96 10.46
C ASN A 30 7.95 1.20 9.18
N ILE A 31 8.60 1.88 8.23
CA ILE A 31 8.71 1.42 6.85
C ILE A 31 10.17 1.26 6.46
N HIS A 32 10.55 0.05 6.06
CA HIS A 32 11.90 -0.30 5.65
C HIS A 32 11.85 -1.19 4.40
N THR A 33 11.80 -0.58 3.23
CA THR A 33 11.79 -1.31 1.95
C THR A 33 13.19 -1.49 1.36
N GLY A 34 14.15 -0.70 1.79
CA GLY A 34 15.46 -0.60 1.18
C GLY A 34 15.50 0.36 -0.01
N ILE A 35 14.38 0.94 -0.40
CA ILE A 35 14.25 1.91 -1.49
C ILE A 35 13.73 3.22 -0.89
N GLY A 36 14.62 4.21 -0.75
CA GLY A 36 14.33 5.44 -0.01
C GLY A 36 13.12 6.20 -0.52
N PHE A 37 12.97 6.32 -1.84
CA PHE A 37 11.82 7.00 -2.42
C PHE A 37 10.50 6.26 -2.15
N LEU A 38 10.52 4.93 -2.20
CA LEU A 38 9.33 4.12 -1.90
C LEU A 38 8.95 4.25 -0.42
N ASP A 39 9.93 4.23 0.49
CA ASP A 39 9.68 4.49 1.91
C ASP A 39 8.96 5.82 2.11
N HIS A 40 9.45 6.87 1.47
CA HIS A 40 8.85 8.22 1.54
C HIS A 40 7.41 8.22 1.02
N MET A 41 7.15 7.57 -0.11
CA MET A 41 5.80 7.52 -0.70
C MET A 41 4.83 6.72 0.17
N LEU A 42 5.26 5.61 0.75
CA LEU A 42 4.43 4.82 1.66
C LEU A 42 4.16 5.54 2.97
N GLU A 43 5.13 6.30 3.48
CA GLU A 43 4.91 7.16 4.65
C GLU A 43 3.84 8.22 4.38
N GLY A 44 3.90 8.87 3.23
CA GLY A 44 2.90 9.85 2.80
C GLY A 44 1.51 9.20 2.69
N PHE A 45 1.43 8.04 2.07
CA PHE A 45 0.19 7.27 1.97
C PHE A 45 -0.42 6.99 3.34
N ALA A 46 0.37 6.49 4.28
CA ALA A 46 -0.12 6.13 5.61
C ALA A 46 -0.53 7.37 6.42
N ARG A 47 0.29 8.40 6.41
CA ARG A 47 0.02 9.64 7.16
C ARG A 47 -1.20 10.37 6.66
N HIS A 48 -1.34 10.54 5.37
CA HIS A 48 -2.48 11.24 4.77
C HIS A 48 -3.77 10.40 4.84
N GLY A 49 -3.64 9.08 4.77
CA GLY A 49 -4.78 8.17 4.93
C GLY A 49 -5.15 7.87 6.38
N LEU A 50 -4.32 8.30 7.34
CA LEU A 50 -4.47 8.00 8.77
C LEU A 50 -4.44 6.49 9.05
N PHE A 51 -3.65 5.75 8.29
CA PHE A 51 -3.36 4.35 8.53
C PHE A 51 -2.13 4.20 9.43
N ASP A 52 -2.08 3.16 10.24
CA ASP A 52 -0.82 2.71 10.80
C ASP A 52 -0.24 1.66 9.86
N LEU A 53 1.02 1.80 9.48
CA LEU A 53 1.64 0.95 8.47
C LEU A 53 3.06 0.55 8.89
N ASP A 54 3.26 -0.75 9.01
CA ASP A 54 4.57 -1.37 9.27
C ASP A 54 4.94 -2.20 8.04
N VAL A 55 6.08 -1.89 7.42
CA VAL A 55 6.56 -2.57 6.20
C VAL A 55 8.00 -2.98 6.44
N GLN A 56 8.25 -4.27 6.49
CA GLN A 56 9.58 -4.85 6.66
C GLN A 56 9.90 -5.69 5.43
N VAL A 57 10.96 -5.32 4.71
CA VAL A 57 11.30 -5.95 3.45
C VAL A 57 12.80 -6.22 3.38
N VAL A 58 13.15 -7.42 2.95
CA VAL A 58 14.47 -7.75 2.45
C VAL A 58 14.27 -8.21 1.00
N GLY A 59 14.86 -7.51 0.06
CA GLY A 59 14.77 -7.81 -1.37
C GLY A 59 16.11 -7.94 -2.04
N ASP A 60 16.10 -8.43 -3.27
CA ASP A 60 17.30 -8.63 -4.11
C ASP A 60 17.70 -7.33 -4.83
N LEU A 61 17.88 -6.26 -4.06
CA LEU A 61 18.19 -4.92 -4.61
C LEU A 61 19.49 -4.85 -5.41
N GLU A 62 20.38 -5.82 -5.21
CA GLU A 62 21.60 -5.94 -6.01
C GLU A 62 21.31 -6.30 -7.47
N VAL A 63 20.14 -6.88 -7.77
CA VAL A 63 19.68 -7.13 -9.13
C VAL A 63 19.06 -5.87 -9.71
N ASP A 64 17.95 -5.46 -9.15
CA ASP A 64 17.30 -4.16 -9.34
C ASP A 64 16.15 -4.00 -8.35
N THR A 65 15.30 -2.98 -8.53
CA THR A 65 14.17 -2.70 -7.63
C THR A 65 12.88 -3.42 -8.02
N HIS A 66 12.85 -4.09 -9.17
CA HIS A 66 11.63 -4.63 -9.78
C HIS A 66 10.90 -5.63 -8.86
N HIS A 67 11.59 -6.68 -8.44
CA HIS A 67 10.98 -7.73 -7.61
C HIS A 67 10.48 -7.17 -6.29
N THR A 68 11.27 -6.29 -5.67
CA THR A 68 10.91 -5.67 -4.39
C THR A 68 9.66 -4.83 -4.49
N VAL A 69 9.58 -3.94 -5.47
CA VAL A 69 8.41 -3.05 -5.67
C VAL A 69 7.17 -3.86 -6.02
N GLU A 70 7.28 -4.80 -6.94
CA GLU A 70 6.16 -5.65 -7.36
C GLU A 70 5.60 -6.45 -6.20
N ASP A 71 6.46 -7.11 -5.44
CA ASP A 71 6.03 -7.97 -4.34
C ASP A 71 5.46 -7.16 -3.17
N ILE A 72 5.99 -5.98 -2.90
CA ILE A 72 5.37 -5.04 -1.92
C ILE A 72 3.95 -4.68 -2.35
N GLY A 73 3.75 -4.37 -3.63
CA GLY A 73 2.43 -4.06 -4.17
C GLY A 73 1.44 -5.21 -3.99
N ILE A 74 1.87 -6.44 -4.25
CA ILE A 74 1.06 -7.64 -4.05
C ILE A 74 0.65 -7.78 -2.58
N VAL A 75 1.61 -7.70 -1.66
CA VAL A 75 1.36 -7.89 -0.22
C VAL A 75 0.51 -6.75 0.34
N LEU A 76 0.76 -5.51 -0.08
CA LEU A 76 -0.03 -4.37 0.36
C LEU A 76 -1.51 -4.51 -0.05
N GLY A 77 -1.77 -4.94 -1.28
CA GLY A 77 -3.12 -5.23 -1.74
C GLY A 77 -3.81 -6.32 -0.91
N GLN A 78 -3.07 -7.37 -0.59
CA GLN A 78 -3.58 -8.47 0.26
C GLN A 78 -3.91 -8.00 1.68
N VAL A 79 -3.04 -7.16 2.27
CA VAL A 79 -3.25 -6.60 3.61
C VAL A 79 -4.49 -5.73 3.64
N ILE A 80 -4.67 -4.85 2.65
CA ILE A 80 -5.85 -4.00 2.55
C ILE A 80 -7.12 -4.85 2.44
N ALA A 81 -7.12 -5.83 1.56
CA ALA A 81 -8.28 -6.73 1.38
C ALA A 81 -8.62 -7.46 2.68
N LYS A 82 -7.62 -7.99 3.37
CA LYS A 82 -7.79 -8.71 4.63
C LYS A 82 -8.31 -7.80 5.75
N ALA A 83 -7.80 -6.58 5.85
CA ALA A 83 -8.22 -5.62 6.86
C ALA A 83 -9.65 -5.10 6.60
N LEU A 84 -10.05 -4.95 5.35
CA LEU A 84 -11.41 -4.56 4.97
C LEU A 84 -12.44 -5.66 5.24
N ALA A 85 -12.01 -6.91 5.27
CA ALA A 85 -12.86 -8.08 5.51
C ALA A 85 -14.12 -8.05 4.63
N GLU A 86 -15.31 -7.96 5.22
CA GLU A 86 -16.59 -7.91 4.50
C GLU A 86 -16.92 -6.54 3.90
N LYS A 87 -16.05 -5.57 4.06
CA LYS A 87 -16.23 -4.20 3.56
C LYS A 87 -17.47 -3.49 4.10
N LYS A 88 -17.89 -3.83 5.32
CA LYS A 88 -19.03 -3.17 5.97
C LYS A 88 -18.64 -1.81 6.54
N GLY A 89 -19.51 -0.84 6.39
CA GLY A 89 -19.32 0.49 6.96
C GLY A 89 -18.22 1.31 6.33
N ILE A 90 -17.75 0.93 5.15
CA ILE A 90 -16.70 1.66 4.43
C ILE A 90 -17.33 2.65 3.43
N LYS A 91 -16.56 3.68 3.09
CA LYS A 91 -16.81 4.52 1.94
C LYS A 91 -16.23 3.81 0.72
N ARG A 92 -17.09 3.26 -0.13
CA ARG A 92 -16.69 2.44 -1.28
C ARG A 92 -15.84 3.19 -2.31
N TYR A 93 -16.19 4.46 -2.57
CA TYR A 93 -15.56 5.25 -3.63
C TYR A 93 -14.67 6.33 -3.06
N GLY A 94 -13.53 6.55 -3.68
CA GLY A 94 -12.65 7.66 -3.37
C GLY A 94 -11.95 8.16 -4.63
N SER A 95 -11.70 9.47 -4.68
CA SER A 95 -10.94 10.05 -5.77
C SER A 95 -10.19 11.28 -5.30
N PHE A 96 -9.09 11.57 -5.98
CA PHE A 96 -8.31 12.76 -5.72
C PHE A 96 -7.63 13.23 -7.01
N LEU A 97 -7.67 14.52 -7.22
CA LEU A 97 -6.96 15.19 -8.31
C LEU A 97 -5.84 16.01 -7.67
N LEU A 98 -4.59 15.63 -7.93
CA LEU A 98 -3.44 16.24 -7.29
C LEU A 98 -2.55 16.93 -8.32
N PRO A 99 -2.42 18.26 -8.28
CA PRO A 99 -1.43 18.96 -9.07
C PRO A 99 -0.12 19.11 -8.29
N MET A 100 1.00 19.01 -8.98
CA MET A 100 2.32 19.36 -8.47
C MET A 100 3.17 19.82 -9.64
N ASP A 101 3.44 21.13 -9.69
CA ASP A 101 4.11 21.78 -10.80
C ASP A 101 3.44 21.42 -12.15
N GLU A 102 4.19 20.82 -13.08
CA GLU A 102 3.66 20.39 -14.39
C GLU A 102 2.94 19.04 -14.35
N ILE A 103 2.95 18.37 -13.21
CA ILE A 103 2.35 17.04 -13.07
C ILE A 103 0.91 17.17 -12.57
N LEU A 104 0.02 16.41 -13.18
CA LEU A 104 -1.36 16.28 -12.73
C LEU A 104 -1.72 14.81 -12.62
N VAL A 105 -2.12 14.37 -11.42
CA VAL A 105 -2.48 12.99 -11.15
C VAL A 105 -3.95 12.89 -10.81
N LEU A 106 -4.66 12.02 -11.50
CA LEU A 106 -6.02 11.60 -11.12
C LEU A 106 -5.97 10.17 -10.61
N CYS A 107 -6.39 9.98 -9.37
CA CYS A 107 -6.57 8.65 -8.79
C CYS A 107 -8.03 8.46 -8.40
N ALA A 108 -8.65 7.38 -8.88
CA ALA A 108 -10.02 7.04 -8.53
C ALA A 108 -10.06 5.55 -8.13
N ILE A 109 -10.68 5.28 -6.99
CA ILE A 109 -10.73 3.93 -6.41
C ILE A 109 -12.18 3.54 -6.14
N ASP A 110 -12.52 2.32 -6.57
CA ASP A 110 -13.78 1.65 -6.24
C ASP A 110 -13.45 0.32 -5.55
N LEU A 111 -13.79 0.21 -4.29
CA LEU A 111 -13.57 -1.02 -3.50
C LEU A 111 -14.71 -2.01 -3.72
N SER A 112 -14.94 -2.37 -4.98
CA SER A 112 -16.08 -3.21 -5.39
C SER A 112 -15.92 -4.70 -5.06
N GLY A 113 -14.69 -5.17 -4.86
CA GLY A 113 -14.39 -6.59 -4.77
C GLY A 113 -14.15 -7.26 -6.13
N ARG A 114 -14.31 -6.54 -7.23
CA ARG A 114 -13.98 -7.01 -8.59
C ARG A 114 -12.67 -6.36 -9.05
N PRO A 115 -11.70 -7.16 -9.53
CA PRO A 115 -10.42 -6.60 -9.99
C PRO A 115 -10.60 -5.81 -11.28
N TYR A 116 -10.04 -4.61 -11.31
CA TYR A 116 -10.00 -3.75 -12.49
C TYR A 116 -8.85 -2.75 -12.33
N LEU A 117 -8.09 -2.57 -13.38
CA LEU A 117 -7.02 -1.56 -13.40
C LEU A 117 -7.04 -0.81 -14.72
N ASN A 118 -7.09 0.52 -14.64
CA ASN A 118 -6.79 1.41 -15.75
C ASN A 118 -5.64 2.30 -15.30
N TYR A 119 -4.47 2.09 -15.89
CA TYR A 119 -3.25 2.82 -15.56
C TYR A 119 -2.70 3.47 -16.81
N LYS A 120 -2.51 4.79 -16.74
CA LYS A 120 -1.92 5.59 -17.82
C LYS A 120 -0.88 6.51 -17.18
N ALA A 121 0.36 6.34 -17.58
CA ALA A 121 1.47 7.19 -17.19
C ALA A 121 2.45 7.31 -18.37
N ASP A 122 2.92 8.52 -18.64
CA ASP A 122 3.91 8.80 -19.68
C ASP A 122 5.32 8.80 -19.12
#